data_5402eb2e971014538bf18c36b79bbb6f
#
_entry.id   5402eb2e971014538bf18c36b79bbb6f
#
_cell.length_a   1.000
_cell.length_b   1.000
_cell.length_c   1.000
_cell.angle_alpha   90.00
_cell.angle_beta   90.00
_cell.angle_gamma   90.00
#
_symmetry.space_group_name_H-M   'P 1'
#
loop_
_entity.id
_entity.type
_entity.pdbx_description
1 polymer ?
#
loop_
_entity_poly.entity_id
_entity_poly.type
_entity_poly.pdbx_seq_one_letter_code
_entity_poly.pdbx_strand_id
1 'polypeptide(L)'
;VGFLVMDSQILYRVQREDLPRLQKMLVECFARDPLYETLIPDAETRKRLMPELFECDLNEFYETCEIFADSPELNGLLVVSDEAEEYDPVRFYLTEAWASLKTDEYLIKEDKSLKTLWNFIRGRDYLNSHWTAQLHQENRLHIIYLAVSPNVQHHGVAEKLMDDAIRYAEEHRMMISLETHNEKNVAFYAHFGFKVFGIVEKGMGLKQYCLVREI
;
A
#
# COMPACT_ATOMS: atom_id res chain seq x y z
N VAL A 1 4.50 20.92 18.63
CA VAL A 1 4.23 19.49 18.83
C VAL A 1 4.95 18.81 17.67
N GLY A 2 6.07 18.14 17.98
CA GLY A 2 6.83 17.42 16.94
C GLY A 2 6.03 16.23 16.48
N PHE A 3 5.85 16.07 15.18
CA PHE A 3 5.28 14.88 14.59
C PHE A 3 6.21 13.71 14.92
N LEU A 4 5.63 12.63 15.47
CA LEU A 4 6.35 11.39 15.67
C LEU A 4 6.51 10.73 14.31
N VAL A 5 7.72 10.79 13.80
CA VAL A 5 8.12 10.12 12.55
C VAL A 5 8.72 8.77 12.94
N MET A 6 8.23 7.66 12.37
CA MET A 6 8.83 6.35 12.63
C MET A 6 10.33 6.42 12.34
N ASP A 7 11.13 6.01 13.32
CA ASP A 7 12.57 5.86 13.18
C ASP A 7 12.97 4.40 13.39
N SER A 8 14.00 3.99 12.68
CA SER A 8 14.55 2.65 12.74
C SER A 8 16.08 2.69 12.74
N GLN A 9 16.66 1.92 13.63
CA GLN A 9 18.11 1.68 13.64
C GLN A 9 18.49 0.38 12.93
N ILE A 10 17.51 -0.41 12.53
CA ILE A 10 17.67 -1.76 11.97
C ILE A 10 17.36 -1.78 10.50
N LEU A 11 16.32 -1.02 10.07
CA LEU A 11 15.90 -0.96 8.70
C LEU A 11 16.66 0.13 7.92
N TYR A 12 16.81 -0.09 6.65
CA TYR A 12 17.39 0.88 5.73
C TYR A 12 16.35 1.92 5.35
N ARG A 13 16.62 3.20 5.58
CA ARG A 13 15.77 4.30 5.12
C ARG A 13 15.99 4.51 3.62
N VAL A 14 14.94 4.30 2.85
CA VAL A 14 14.96 4.38 1.39
C VAL A 14 15.35 5.78 0.93
N GLN A 15 16.22 5.84 -0.06
CA GLN A 15 16.65 7.07 -0.72
C GLN A 15 15.92 7.25 -2.05
N ARG A 16 15.89 8.48 -2.57
CA ARG A 16 15.18 8.79 -3.82
C ARG A 16 15.69 7.97 -5.01
N GLU A 17 16.98 7.71 -5.06
CA GLU A 17 17.62 6.87 -6.09
C GLU A 17 17.20 5.39 -6.04
N ASP A 18 16.63 4.93 -4.93
CA ASP A 18 16.15 3.55 -4.78
C ASP A 18 14.78 3.33 -5.41
N LEU A 19 13.99 4.41 -5.59
CA LEU A 19 12.60 4.31 -6.01
C LEU A 19 12.38 3.54 -7.32
N PRO A 20 13.21 3.67 -8.38
CA PRO A 20 13.03 2.88 -9.59
C PRO A 20 13.18 1.36 -9.38
N ARG A 21 14.05 0.95 -8.46
CA ARG A 21 14.21 -0.48 -8.12
C ARG A 21 13.01 -0.99 -7.32
N LEU A 22 12.50 -0.19 -6.39
CA LEU A 22 11.31 -0.51 -5.60
C LEU A 22 10.05 -0.55 -6.47
N GLN A 23 9.90 0.36 -7.42
CA GLN A 23 8.82 0.32 -8.42
C GLN A 23 8.78 -1.03 -9.15
N LYS A 24 9.93 -1.48 -9.65
CA LYS A 24 10.03 -2.78 -10.31
C LYS A 24 9.64 -3.93 -9.39
N MET A 25 10.12 -3.91 -8.15
CA MET A 25 9.77 -4.92 -7.15
C MET A 25 8.26 -4.94 -6.86
N LEU A 26 7.62 -3.79 -6.72
CA LEU A 26 6.17 -3.69 -6.48
C LEU A 26 5.37 -4.27 -7.64
N VAL A 27 5.76 -4.00 -8.87
CA VAL A 27 5.12 -4.61 -10.05
C VAL A 27 5.17 -6.14 -9.98
N GLU A 28 6.33 -6.70 -9.63
CA GLU A 28 6.50 -8.15 -9.48
C GLU A 28 5.67 -8.71 -8.32
N CYS A 29 5.65 -8.03 -7.18
CA CYS A 29 4.90 -8.45 -5.99
C CYS A 29 3.39 -8.46 -6.20
N PHE A 30 2.86 -7.45 -6.90
CA PHE A 30 1.43 -7.23 -7.07
C PHE A 30 0.89 -7.69 -8.43
N ALA A 31 1.70 -8.33 -9.27
CA ALA A 31 1.29 -8.77 -10.60
C ALA A 31 0.06 -9.66 -10.63
N ARG A 32 -0.19 -10.42 -9.56
CA ARG A 32 -1.34 -11.32 -9.36
C ARG A 32 -2.16 -10.98 -8.13
N ASP A 33 -2.07 -9.75 -7.66
CA ASP A 33 -2.89 -9.32 -6.54
C ASP A 33 -4.35 -9.16 -7.00
N PRO A 34 -5.32 -9.69 -6.22
CA PRO A 34 -6.75 -9.62 -6.58
C PRO A 34 -7.26 -8.21 -6.87
N LEU A 35 -6.72 -7.19 -6.19
CA LEU A 35 -7.08 -5.79 -6.45
C LEU A 35 -6.77 -5.41 -7.88
N TYR A 36 -5.52 -5.57 -8.31
CA TYR A 36 -5.07 -5.15 -9.64
C TYR A 36 -5.64 -6.02 -10.74
N GLU A 37 -5.84 -7.33 -10.50
CA GLU A 37 -6.51 -8.21 -11.46
C GLU A 37 -7.97 -7.82 -11.67
N THR A 38 -8.64 -7.34 -10.63
CA THR A 38 -10.03 -6.88 -10.71
C THR A 38 -10.15 -5.50 -11.38
N LEU A 39 -9.28 -4.56 -11.03
CA LEU A 39 -9.31 -3.20 -11.58
C LEU A 39 -8.78 -3.13 -13.02
N ILE A 40 -7.79 -3.95 -13.34
CA ILE A 40 -7.12 -3.99 -14.65
C ILE A 40 -7.14 -5.45 -15.13
N PRO A 41 -8.29 -5.97 -15.58
CA PRO A 41 -8.42 -7.39 -15.93
C PRO A 41 -7.61 -7.80 -17.15
N ASP A 42 -7.37 -6.90 -18.11
CA ASP A 42 -6.49 -7.17 -19.24
C ASP A 42 -5.02 -7.19 -18.82
N ALA A 43 -4.37 -8.34 -19.01
CA ALA A 43 -2.99 -8.57 -18.55
C ALA A 43 -1.97 -7.65 -19.23
N GLU A 44 -2.16 -7.34 -20.52
CA GLU A 44 -1.25 -6.47 -21.25
C GLU A 44 -1.40 -5.01 -20.80
N THR A 45 -2.62 -4.55 -20.59
CA THR A 45 -2.88 -3.22 -20.01
C THR A 45 -2.29 -3.14 -18.60
N ARG A 46 -2.48 -4.19 -17.78
CA ARG A 46 -1.93 -4.24 -16.42
C ARG A 46 -0.39 -4.15 -16.42
N LYS A 47 0.26 -4.86 -17.33
CA LYS A 47 1.72 -4.82 -17.48
C LYS A 47 2.26 -3.43 -17.84
N ARG A 48 1.52 -2.65 -18.63
CA ARG A 48 1.91 -1.28 -18.98
C ARG A 48 1.60 -0.28 -17.89
N LEU A 49 0.42 -0.41 -17.26
CA LEU A 49 -0.11 0.59 -16.33
C LEU A 49 0.47 0.48 -14.91
N MET A 50 0.67 -0.73 -14.40
CA MET A 50 1.16 -0.91 -13.02
C MET A 50 2.49 -0.21 -12.73
N PRO A 51 3.50 -0.21 -13.61
CA PRO A 51 4.72 0.56 -13.35
C PRO A 51 4.47 2.05 -13.14
N GLU A 52 3.57 2.64 -13.92
CA GLU A 52 3.21 4.07 -13.81
C GLU A 52 2.47 4.36 -12.49
N LEU A 53 1.55 3.48 -12.09
CA LEU A 53 0.83 3.60 -10.82
C LEU A 53 1.79 3.55 -9.62
N PHE A 54 2.70 2.58 -9.58
CA PHE A 54 3.67 2.47 -8.49
C PHE A 54 4.72 3.58 -8.50
N GLU A 55 5.08 4.12 -9.66
CA GLU A 55 5.94 5.30 -9.74
C GLU A 55 5.29 6.50 -9.06
N CYS A 56 4.03 6.75 -9.35
CA CYS A 56 3.27 7.82 -8.72
C CYS A 56 3.15 7.61 -7.20
N ASP A 57 2.77 6.41 -6.78
CA ASP A 57 2.64 6.07 -5.36
C ASP A 57 3.96 6.28 -4.60
N LEU A 58 5.05 5.75 -5.12
CA LEU A 58 6.35 5.85 -4.45
C LEU A 58 6.85 7.30 -4.36
N ASN A 59 6.63 8.10 -5.40
CA ASN A 59 6.97 9.53 -5.35
C ASN A 59 6.15 10.28 -4.31
N GLU A 60 4.85 10.00 -4.21
CA GLU A 60 3.98 10.60 -3.21
C GLU A 60 4.38 10.16 -1.80
N PHE A 61 4.58 8.86 -1.58
CA PHE A 61 4.97 8.33 -0.27
C PHE A 61 6.36 8.81 0.17
N TYR A 62 7.27 9.04 -0.76
CA TYR A 62 8.58 9.58 -0.43
C TYR A 62 8.48 10.97 0.21
N GLU A 63 7.50 11.77 -0.20
CA GLU A 63 7.27 13.12 0.35
C GLU A 63 6.37 13.12 1.60
N THR A 64 5.48 12.14 1.74
CA THR A 64 4.40 12.19 2.75
C THR A 64 4.46 11.09 3.80
N CYS A 65 5.21 10.02 3.56
CA CYS A 65 5.25 8.83 4.42
C CYS A 65 6.69 8.46 4.78
N GLU A 66 6.83 7.45 5.65
CA GLU A 66 8.11 6.83 5.96
C GLU A 66 8.29 5.57 5.12
N ILE A 67 9.40 5.48 4.42
CA ILE A 67 9.72 4.34 3.56
C ILE A 67 11.00 3.66 4.05
N PHE A 68 10.89 2.38 4.36
CA PHE A 68 11.99 1.52 4.78
C PHE A 68 12.13 0.30 3.90
N ALA A 69 13.35 -0.19 3.80
CA ALA A 69 13.66 -1.51 3.25
C ALA A 69 14.37 -2.37 4.32
N ASP A 70 14.41 -3.66 4.08
CA ASP A 70 15.15 -4.59 4.96
C ASP A 70 16.66 -4.30 5.01
N SER A 71 17.17 -3.79 3.90
CA SER A 71 18.60 -3.52 3.71
C SER A 71 18.80 -2.67 2.43
N PRO A 72 20.03 -2.18 2.15
CA PRO A 72 20.34 -1.49 0.88
C PRO A 72 20.15 -2.35 -0.38
N GLU A 73 20.06 -3.67 -0.23
CA GLU A 73 19.73 -4.60 -1.32
C GLU A 73 18.29 -4.47 -1.80
N LEU A 74 17.39 -3.88 -0.98
CA LEU A 74 15.99 -3.63 -1.29
C LEU A 74 15.20 -4.92 -1.58
N ASN A 75 15.36 -5.92 -0.73
CA ASN A 75 14.62 -7.19 -0.85
C ASN A 75 13.18 -7.10 -0.32
N GLY A 76 12.91 -6.14 0.55
CA GLY A 76 11.59 -5.86 1.09
C GLY A 76 11.35 -4.38 1.26
N LEU A 77 10.08 -4.01 1.30
CA LEU A 77 9.60 -2.64 1.42
C LEU A 77 8.54 -2.55 2.51
N LEU A 78 8.66 -1.55 3.36
CA LEU A 78 7.66 -1.13 4.33
C LEU A 78 7.38 0.36 4.13
N VAL A 79 6.12 0.69 3.84
CA VAL A 79 5.65 2.08 3.80
C VAL A 79 4.64 2.28 4.91
N VAL A 80 4.89 3.24 5.78
CA VAL A 80 4.04 3.54 6.93
C VAL A 80 3.72 5.03 7.00
N SER A 81 2.54 5.32 7.54
CA SER A 81 2.12 6.67 7.90
C SER A 81 1.68 6.67 9.36
N ASP A 82 2.16 7.62 10.13
CA ASP A 82 1.72 7.89 11.51
C ASP A 82 0.72 9.05 11.59
N GLU A 83 0.35 9.61 10.45
CA GLU A 83 -0.68 10.64 10.36
C GLU A 83 -2.08 10.01 10.31
N ALA A 84 -3.02 10.66 11.00
CA ALA A 84 -4.42 10.26 10.99
C ALA A 84 -5.15 10.57 9.67
N GLU A 85 -4.45 11.11 8.68
CA GLU A 85 -5.05 11.43 7.39
C GLU A 85 -5.24 10.18 6.53
N GLU A 86 -6.42 10.08 6.00
CA GLU A 86 -6.82 9.00 5.10
C GLU A 86 -6.09 9.15 3.77
N TYR A 87 -5.18 8.23 3.48
CA TYR A 87 -4.57 8.15 2.17
C TYR A 87 -5.55 7.50 1.18
N ASP A 88 -5.87 8.22 0.14
CA ASP A 88 -6.71 7.74 -0.97
C ASP A 88 -5.94 7.86 -2.30
N PRO A 89 -5.21 6.80 -2.70
CA PRO A 89 -4.45 6.81 -3.95
C PRO A 89 -5.34 7.05 -5.18
N VAL A 90 -6.56 6.56 -5.15
CA VAL A 90 -7.49 6.80 -6.29
C VAL A 90 -7.90 8.26 -6.35
N ARG A 91 -8.17 8.88 -5.21
CA ARG A 91 -8.47 10.31 -5.17
C ARG A 91 -7.30 11.13 -5.70
N PHE A 92 -6.08 10.73 -5.37
CA PHE A 92 -4.87 11.35 -5.91
C PHE A 92 -4.84 11.20 -7.45
N TYR A 93 -4.92 9.98 -7.97
CA TYR A 93 -4.94 9.73 -9.41
C TYR A 93 -6.11 10.40 -10.12
N LEU A 94 -7.31 10.31 -9.57
CA LEU A 94 -8.48 10.96 -10.15
C LEU A 94 -8.38 12.49 -10.04
N THR A 95 -7.84 13.04 -8.96
CA THR A 95 -7.66 14.48 -8.80
C THR A 95 -6.60 14.99 -9.76
N GLU A 96 -5.48 14.29 -9.91
CA GLU A 96 -4.47 14.60 -10.90
C GLU A 96 -5.00 14.42 -12.33
N ALA A 97 -5.72 13.35 -12.61
CA ALA A 97 -6.36 13.12 -13.90
C ALA A 97 -7.40 14.17 -14.24
N TRP A 98 -8.15 14.67 -13.25
CA TRP A 98 -9.14 15.73 -13.45
C TRP A 98 -8.54 17.15 -13.39
N ALA A 99 -7.54 17.38 -12.55
CA ALA A 99 -6.86 18.67 -12.42
C ALA A 99 -5.98 19.00 -13.63
N SER A 100 -5.49 18.00 -14.29
CA SER A 100 -4.80 18.16 -15.56
C SER A 100 -5.61 17.47 -16.66
N LEU A 101 -6.42 18.23 -17.39
CA LEU A 101 -6.87 17.86 -18.75
C LEU A 101 -5.66 17.51 -19.68
N LYS A 102 -4.46 17.59 -19.17
CA LYS A 102 -3.19 17.13 -19.75
C LYS A 102 -2.87 15.66 -19.48
N THR A 103 -3.57 15.02 -18.57
CA THR A 103 -3.33 13.61 -18.24
C THR A 103 -4.31 12.68 -18.93
N ASP A 104 -4.39 12.82 -20.20
CA ASP A 104 -4.60 11.72 -21.11
C ASP A 104 -3.65 10.54 -20.82
N GLU A 105 -2.87 10.53 -19.69
CA GLU A 105 -1.63 9.83 -19.82
C GLU A 105 -1.60 8.46 -19.18
N TYR A 106 -2.28 8.20 -18.08
CA TYR A 106 -2.19 6.88 -17.46
C TYR A 106 -3.37 5.97 -17.82
N LEU A 107 -4.50 6.13 -17.16
CA LEU A 107 -5.62 5.21 -17.35
C LEU A 107 -6.26 5.30 -18.74
N ILE A 108 -6.28 6.48 -19.34
CA ILE A 108 -6.88 6.72 -20.65
C ILE A 108 -5.90 6.37 -21.78
N LYS A 109 -4.63 6.71 -21.63
CA LYS A 109 -3.59 6.40 -22.61
C LYS A 109 -3.38 4.89 -22.74
N GLU A 110 -3.32 4.17 -21.64
CA GLU A 110 -3.08 2.73 -21.62
C GLU A 110 -4.33 1.90 -21.92
N ASP A 111 -5.52 2.45 -21.66
CA ASP A 111 -6.80 1.85 -22.04
C ASP A 111 -7.77 2.87 -22.64
N LYS A 112 -7.70 3.06 -23.93
CA LYS A 112 -8.57 3.97 -24.70
C LYS A 112 -10.06 3.61 -24.63
N SER A 113 -10.40 2.40 -24.20
CA SER A 113 -11.81 1.99 -24.01
C SER A 113 -12.43 2.59 -22.75
N LEU A 114 -11.65 3.23 -21.90
CA LEU A 114 -12.04 3.78 -20.60
C LEU A 114 -12.54 2.74 -19.59
N LYS A 115 -12.42 1.44 -19.88
CA LYS A 115 -12.86 0.37 -18.97
C LYS A 115 -12.07 0.39 -17.66
N THR A 116 -10.76 0.57 -17.77
CA THR A 116 -9.89 0.65 -16.59
C THR A 116 -10.25 1.85 -15.73
N LEU A 117 -10.45 3.03 -16.33
CA LEU A 117 -10.89 4.22 -15.60
C LEU A 117 -12.21 3.96 -14.85
N TRP A 118 -13.20 3.35 -15.52
CA TRP A 118 -14.47 3.00 -14.90
C TRP A 118 -14.33 2.00 -13.76
N ASN A 119 -13.44 1.01 -13.91
CA ASN A 119 -13.15 0.06 -12.85
C ASN A 119 -12.53 0.74 -11.62
N PHE A 120 -11.62 1.69 -11.80
CA PHE A 120 -11.05 2.47 -10.69
C PHE A 120 -12.12 3.33 -10.01
N ILE A 121 -12.99 3.99 -10.76
CA ILE A 121 -14.09 4.77 -10.17
C ILE A 121 -15.05 3.88 -9.38
N ARG A 122 -15.43 2.72 -9.89
CA ARG A 122 -16.31 1.77 -9.21
C ARG A 122 -15.64 1.09 -8.02
N GLY A 123 -14.34 0.85 -8.12
CA GLY A 123 -13.53 0.17 -7.11
C GLY A 123 -12.89 1.08 -6.08
N ARG A 124 -13.19 2.38 -6.08
CA ARG A 124 -12.53 3.35 -5.19
C ARG A 124 -12.65 3.00 -3.70
N ASP A 125 -13.75 2.35 -3.29
CA ASP A 125 -13.96 1.93 -1.90
C ASP A 125 -12.97 0.83 -1.46
N TYR A 126 -12.29 0.17 -2.40
CA TYR A 126 -11.23 -0.80 -2.15
C TYR A 126 -9.83 -0.18 -2.14
N LEU A 127 -9.71 1.11 -2.39
CA LEU A 127 -8.45 1.82 -2.64
C LEU A 127 -8.18 2.91 -1.60
N ASN A 128 -8.97 2.97 -0.53
CA ASN A 128 -8.83 3.96 0.51
C ASN A 128 -8.84 3.31 1.91
N SER A 129 -8.44 4.09 2.89
CA SER A 129 -8.40 3.72 4.31
C SER A 129 -9.49 4.40 5.12
N HIS A 130 -10.60 4.82 4.51
CA HIS A 130 -11.69 5.56 5.18
C HIS A 130 -12.32 4.78 6.33
N TRP A 131 -12.27 3.45 6.30
CA TRP A 131 -12.72 2.59 7.38
C TRP A 131 -12.01 2.87 8.72
N THR A 132 -10.78 3.39 8.67
CA THR A 132 -10.00 3.69 9.88
C THR A 132 -10.62 4.78 10.76
N ALA A 133 -11.46 5.64 10.19
CA ALA A 133 -12.23 6.62 10.95
C ALA A 133 -13.14 5.96 12.00
N GLN A 134 -13.58 4.73 11.75
CA GLN A 134 -14.42 3.96 12.66
C GLN A 134 -13.65 3.42 13.88
N LEU A 135 -12.31 3.45 13.85
CA LEU A 135 -11.48 3.00 14.98
C LEU A 135 -11.48 4.01 16.13
N HIS A 136 -11.80 5.28 15.86
CA HIS A 136 -11.75 6.38 16.83
C HIS A 136 -10.41 6.45 17.59
N GLN A 137 -9.32 6.06 16.91
CA GLN A 137 -7.97 6.01 17.45
C GLN A 137 -7.03 6.80 16.56
N GLU A 138 -6.61 7.98 17.05
CA GLU A 138 -5.70 8.87 16.33
C GLU A 138 -4.23 8.43 16.45
N ASN A 139 -3.85 7.84 17.60
CA ASN A 139 -2.50 7.33 17.80
C ASN A 139 -2.33 5.96 17.13
N ARG A 140 -2.06 5.99 15.83
CA ARG A 140 -2.10 4.82 14.98
C ARG A 140 -1.00 4.88 13.92
N LEU A 141 -0.33 3.75 13.73
CA LEU A 141 0.57 3.52 12.62
C LEU A 141 -0.18 2.77 11.52
N HIS A 142 -0.31 3.37 10.35
CA HIS A 142 -0.92 2.72 9.20
C HIS A 142 0.13 2.16 8.26
N ILE A 143 0.07 0.86 7.99
CA ILE A 143 0.92 0.21 7.00
C ILE A 143 0.25 0.30 5.64
N ILE A 144 0.86 1.04 4.73
CA ILE A 144 0.37 1.25 3.37
C ILE A 144 0.86 0.12 2.45
N TYR A 145 2.15 -0.18 2.49
CA TYR A 145 2.75 -1.30 1.78
C TYR A 145 3.64 -2.14 2.69
N LEU A 146 3.49 -3.44 2.58
CA LEU A 146 4.46 -4.44 2.99
C LEU A 146 4.65 -5.38 1.81
N ALA A 147 5.83 -5.37 1.23
CA ALA A 147 6.14 -6.18 0.05
C ALA A 147 7.52 -6.83 0.19
N VAL A 148 7.65 -8.05 -0.29
CA VAL A 148 8.92 -8.78 -0.31
C VAL A 148 9.15 -9.32 -1.72
N SER A 149 10.34 -9.08 -2.26
CA SER A 149 10.73 -9.59 -3.57
C SER A 149 10.43 -11.09 -3.69
N PRO A 150 9.77 -11.54 -4.77
CA PRO A 150 9.44 -12.96 -4.94
C PRO A 150 10.63 -13.92 -4.82
N ASN A 151 11.82 -13.44 -5.16
CA ASN A 151 13.04 -14.24 -5.14
C ASN A 151 13.57 -14.54 -3.73
N VAL A 152 13.14 -13.79 -2.73
CA VAL A 152 13.62 -13.92 -1.33
C VAL A 152 12.49 -14.09 -0.32
N GLN A 153 11.30 -14.46 -0.79
CA GLN A 153 10.20 -14.81 0.11
C GLN A 153 10.56 -16.01 1.00
N HIS A 154 9.97 -16.06 2.18
CA HIS A 154 10.23 -17.10 3.20
C HIS A 154 11.66 -17.11 3.80
N HIS A 155 12.40 -16.00 3.68
CA HIS A 155 13.73 -15.82 4.27
C HIS A 155 13.74 -14.80 5.43
N GLY A 156 12.60 -14.52 6.04
CA GLY A 156 12.50 -13.64 7.21
C GLY A 156 12.52 -12.14 6.91
N VAL A 157 12.42 -11.73 5.64
CA VAL A 157 12.42 -10.30 5.26
C VAL A 157 11.14 -9.60 5.74
N ALA A 158 9.98 -10.22 5.53
CA ALA A 158 8.71 -9.67 5.99
C ALA A 158 8.65 -9.58 7.51
N GLU A 159 9.14 -10.61 8.20
CA GLU A 159 9.23 -10.65 9.65
C GLU A 159 10.11 -9.52 10.19
N LYS A 160 11.27 -9.29 9.61
CA LYS A 160 12.17 -8.20 10.00
C LYS A 160 11.48 -6.82 9.88
N LEU A 161 10.78 -6.59 8.79
CA LEU A 161 10.04 -5.34 8.55
C LEU A 161 8.89 -5.16 9.55
N MET A 162 8.10 -6.22 9.76
CA MET A 162 6.96 -6.20 10.69
C MET A 162 7.39 -6.07 12.14
N ASP A 163 8.42 -6.79 12.57
CA ASP A 163 8.92 -6.75 13.95
C ASP A 163 9.38 -5.34 14.32
N ASP A 164 10.02 -4.62 13.41
CA ASP A 164 10.45 -3.26 13.68
C ASP A 164 9.28 -2.26 13.70
N ALA A 165 8.30 -2.40 12.83
CA ALA A 165 7.07 -1.62 12.87
C ALA A 165 6.29 -1.86 14.18
N ILE A 166 6.19 -3.11 14.62
CA ILE A 166 5.54 -3.49 15.88
C ILE A 166 6.30 -2.92 17.07
N ARG A 167 7.64 -3.06 17.09
CA ARG A 167 8.49 -2.47 18.14
C ARG A 167 8.23 -0.98 18.28
N TYR A 168 8.26 -0.24 17.17
CA TYR A 168 7.99 1.20 17.17
C TYR A 168 6.59 1.51 17.71
N ALA A 169 5.58 0.80 17.24
CA ALA A 169 4.20 1.00 17.67
C ALA A 169 4.01 0.70 19.18
N GLU A 170 4.63 -0.34 19.71
CA GLU A 170 4.59 -0.69 21.13
C GLU A 170 5.28 0.37 22.00
N GLU A 171 6.45 0.83 21.59
CA GLU A 171 7.20 1.90 22.29
C GLU A 171 6.40 3.20 22.38
N HIS A 172 5.59 3.50 21.36
CA HIS A 172 4.79 4.72 21.26
C HIS A 172 3.30 4.51 21.61
N ARG A 173 2.92 3.29 22.02
CA ARG A 173 1.54 2.89 22.34
C ARG A 173 0.57 3.18 21.19
N MET A 174 0.96 2.81 20.00
CA MET A 174 0.18 3.00 18.78
C MET A 174 -0.52 1.71 18.37
N MET A 175 -1.79 1.83 17.97
CA MET A 175 -2.46 0.78 17.20
C MET A 175 -1.81 0.69 15.81
N ILE A 176 -1.74 -0.50 15.25
CA ILE A 176 -1.36 -0.66 13.83
C ILE A 176 -2.59 -1.04 13.02
N SER A 177 -2.75 -0.42 11.86
CA SER A 177 -3.82 -0.72 10.90
C SER A 177 -3.25 -0.97 9.51
N LEU A 178 -3.92 -1.81 8.75
CA LEU A 178 -3.59 -2.07 7.34
C LEU A 178 -4.79 -2.66 6.59
N GLU A 179 -4.72 -2.65 5.26
CA GLU A 179 -5.63 -3.36 4.39
C GLU A 179 -4.91 -4.43 3.57
N THR A 180 -5.62 -5.50 3.23
CA THR A 180 -5.19 -6.45 2.22
C THR A 180 -6.38 -6.93 1.40
N HIS A 181 -6.18 -7.13 0.10
CA HIS A 181 -7.18 -7.67 -0.82
C HIS A 181 -6.97 -9.16 -1.09
N ASN A 182 -5.91 -9.73 -0.54
CA ASN A 182 -5.59 -11.13 -0.65
C ASN A 182 -5.88 -11.85 0.68
N GLU A 183 -6.91 -12.72 0.68
CA GLU A 183 -7.32 -13.48 1.85
C GLU A 183 -6.17 -14.29 2.47
N LYS A 184 -5.25 -14.79 1.65
CA LYS A 184 -4.08 -15.55 2.12
C LYS A 184 -3.19 -14.75 3.08
N ASN A 185 -3.16 -13.42 2.93
CA ASN A 185 -2.37 -12.55 3.80
C ASN A 185 -3.01 -12.39 5.19
N VAL A 186 -4.30 -12.64 5.34
CA VAL A 186 -4.98 -12.52 6.65
C VAL A 186 -4.34 -13.45 7.68
N ALA A 187 -4.03 -14.70 7.30
CA ALA A 187 -3.36 -15.66 8.17
C ALA A 187 -1.91 -15.22 8.51
N PHE A 188 -1.21 -14.65 7.54
CA PHE A 188 0.13 -14.09 7.76
C PHE A 188 0.08 -12.97 8.81
N TYR A 189 -0.82 -11.99 8.66
CA TYR A 189 -0.93 -10.90 9.63
C TYR A 189 -1.48 -11.36 10.98
N ALA A 190 -2.34 -12.37 11.03
CA ALA A 190 -2.81 -12.95 12.28
C ALA A 190 -1.66 -13.49 13.15
N HIS A 191 -0.60 -14.01 12.51
CA HIS A 191 0.61 -14.45 13.20
C HIS A 191 1.31 -13.32 13.97
N PHE A 192 1.18 -12.08 13.51
CA PHE A 192 1.70 -10.88 14.18
C PHE A 192 0.69 -10.21 15.14
N GLY A 193 -0.42 -10.86 15.43
CA GLY A 193 -1.43 -10.36 16.35
C GLY A 193 -2.49 -9.44 15.73
N PHE A 194 -2.56 -9.35 14.42
CA PHE A 194 -3.63 -8.63 13.73
C PHE A 194 -4.94 -9.40 13.76
N LYS A 195 -6.03 -8.67 13.86
CA LYS A 195 -7.40 -9.19 13.78
C LYS A 195 -8.16 -8.48 12.67
N VAL A 196 -9.10 -9.19 12.05
CA VAL A 196 -10.03 -8.58 11.09
C VAL A 196 -10.99 -7.67 11.85
N PHE A 197 -10.90 -6.38 11.60
CA PHE A 197 -11.83 -5.38 12.11
C PHE A 197 -13.10 -5.32 11.26
N GLY A 198 -12.95 -5.43 9.95
CA GLY A 198 -14.05 -5.41 9.01
C GLY A 198 -13.64 -5.86 7.62
N ILE A 199 -14.63 -6.08 6.79
CA ILE A 199 -14.44 -6.44 5.38
C ILE A 199 -15.26 -5.47 4.53
N VAL A 200 -14.59 -4.80 3.60
CA VAL A 200 -15.27 -3.99 2.58
C VAL A 200 -15.59 -4.90 1.39
N GLU A 201 -16.88 -5.02 1.07
CA GLU A 201 -17.38 -5.79 -0.06
C GLU A 201 -18.47 -4.98 -0.76
N LYS A 202 -18.15 -4.42 -1.92
CA LYS A 202 -19.00 -3.48 -2.69
C LYS A 202 -19.33 -3.99 -4.10
N GLY A 203 -19.40 -5.30 -4.26
CA GLY A 203 -19.51 -5.94 -5.57
C GLY A 203 -18.14 -6.15 -6.21
N MET A 204 -18.06 -6.33 -7.51
CA MET A 204 -16.84 -6.62 -8.29
C MET A 204 -16.14 -7.95 -7.93
N GLY A 205 -16.69 -8.78 -7.03
CA GLY A 205 -16.06 -10.03 -6.60
C GLY A 205 -14.78 -9.84 -5.78
N LEU A 206 -14.55 -8.64 -5.24
CA LEU A 206 -13.37 -8.27 -4.47
C LEU A 206 -13.74 -8.00 -3.03
N LYS A 207 -12.82 -8.33 -2.11
CA LYS A 207 -12.89 -8.00 -0.69
C LYS A 207 -11.66 -7.24 -0.25
N GLN A 208 -11.87 -6.23 0.59
CA GLN A 208 -10.80 -5.57 1.32
C GLN A 208 -10.90 -5.97 2.78
N TYR A 209 -9.91 -6.69 3.26
CA TYR A 209 -9.79 -7.09 4.66
C TYR A 209 -9.10 -5.97 5.42
N CYS A 210 -9.82 -5.37 6.37
CA CYS A 210 -9.33 -4.30 7.22
C CYS A 210 -8.83 -4.91 8.53
N LEU A 211 -7.54 -4.80 8.77
CA LEU A 211 -6.87 -5.47 9.89
C LEU A 211 -6.34 -4.45 10.89
N VAL A 212 -6.43 -4.80 12.16
CA VAL A 212 -5.88 -4.00 13.27
C VAL A 212 -5.08 -4.88 14.21
N ARG A 213 -4.01 -4.32 14.76
CA ARG A 213 -3.27 -4.84 15.90
C ARG A 213 -3.38 -3.82 17.03
N GLU A 214 -4.02 -4.21 18.10
CA GLU A 214 -4.12 -3.42 19.32
C GLU A 214 -2.79 -3.46 20.10
N ILE A 215 -2.63 -2.52 21.01
CA ILE A 215 -1.45 -2.37 21.88
C ILE A 215 -1.44 -3.51 22.92
#